data_f21c7e982c851bba5271ef408a6748c0
#
_entry.id   f21c7e982c851bba5271ef408a6748c0
#
_cell.length_a   1.000
_cell.length_b   1.000
_cell.length_c   1.000
_cell.angle_alpha   90.00
_cell.angle_beta   90.00
_cell.angle_gamma   90.00
#
_symmetry.space_group_name_H-M   'P 1'
#
loop_
_entity.id
_entity.type
_entity.pdbx_description
1 polymer ?
#
loop_
_entity_poly.entity_id
_entity_poly.type
_entity_poly.pdbx_seq_one_letter_code
_entity_poly.pdbx_strand_id
1 'polypeptide(L)'
;MARFLIEVPHEAEQIACLRSIQVFLSSGSHFLTHADWGCMDGVHSAWMVVDVDNKTEALNIVPPAFRKDARITGLGTWVLSDIETMLAKHVGSPSQP
;
A
#
# COMPACT_ATOMS: atom_id res chain seq x y z
N MET A 1 -4.97 -7.34 14.23
CA MET A 1 -4.93 -6.43 13.07
C MET A 1 -3.85 -6.86 12.11
N ALA A 2 -4.05 -6.59 10.85
CA ALA A 2 -3.07 -6.90 9.82
C ALA A 2 -2.52 -5.60 9.22
N ARG A 3 -1.32 -5.67 8.68
CA ARG A 3 -0.67 -4.52 8.07
C ARG A 3 -0.90 -4.54 6.56
N PHE A 4 -1.26 -3.39 6.02
CA PHE A 4 -1.50 -3.24 4.58
C PHE A 4 -0.77 -2.03 4.04
N LEU A 5 -0.22 -2.18 2.82
CA LEU A 5 0.24 -1.06 2.02
C LEU A 5 -0.91 -0.62 1.13
N ILE A 6 -1.22 0.66 1.17
CA ILE A 6 -2.22 1.28 0.30
C ILE A 6 -1.47 2.15 -0.70
N GLU A 7 -1.67 1.88 -1.98
CA GLU A 7 -1.11 2.70 -3.07
C GLU A 7 -2.26 3.35 -3.81
N VAL A 8 -2.20 4.67 -3.94
CA VAL A 8 -3.25 5.44 -4.60
C VAL A 8 -2.64 6.28 -5.72
N PRO A 9 -2.67 5.79 -6.97
CA PRO A 9 -2.22 6.58 -8.08
C PRO A 9 -3.18 7.75 -8.36
N HIS A 10 -2.66 8.82 -8.89
CA HIS A 10 -3.43 10.00 -9.28
C HIS A 10 -2.84 10.62 -10.55
N GLU A 11 -3.60 11.51 -11.16
CA GLU A 11 -3.19 12.13 -12.41
C GLU A 11 -1.94 12.99 -12.26
N ALA A 12 -1.09 12.96 -13.28
CA ALA A 12 0.18 13.67 -13.30
C ALA A 12 0.04 15.15 -13.65
N GLU A 13 -1.08 15.56 -14.26
CA GLU A 13 -1.30 16.97 -14.57
C GLU A 13 -1.24 17.78 -13.27
N GLN A 14 -0.55 18.92 -13.31
CA GLN A 14 -0.20 19.67 -12.11
C GLN A 14 -1.40 20.03 -11.23
N ILE A 15 -2.45 20.55 -11.80
CA ILE A 15 -3.63 20.97 -11.02
C ILE A 15 -4.35 19.73 -10.46
N ALA A 16 -4.50 18.68 -11.26
CA ALA A 16 -5.14 17.45 -10.81
C ALA A 16 -4.34 16.79 -9.68
N CYS A 17 -3.02 16.80 -9.81
CA CYS A 17 -2.12 16.29 -8.76
C CYS A 17 -2.31 17.07 -7.45
N LEU A 18 -2.27 18.40 -7.52
CA LEU A 18 -2.44 19.25 -6.34
C LEU A 18 -3.82 19.08 -5.71
N ARG A 19 -4.86 18.91 -6.50
CA ARG A 19 -6.22 18.67 -5.99
C ARG A 19 -6.32 17.33 -5.28
N SER A 20 -5.63 16.32 -5.78
CA SER A 20 -5.58 15.01 -5.13
C SER A 20 -4.94 15.12 -3.74
N ILE A 21 -3.83 15.82 -3.64
CA ILE A 21 -3.17 16.08 -2.36
C ILE A 21 -4.10 16.85 -1.43
N GLN A 22 -4.78 17.86 -1.95
CA GLN A 22 -5.72 18.65 -1.17
C GLN A 22 -6.83 17.79 -0.57
N VAL A 23 -7.40 16.87 -1.34
CA VAL A 23 -8.44 15.96 -0.85
C VAL A 23 -7.93 15.15 0.35
N PHE A 24 -6.74 14.59 0.23
CA PHE A 24 -6.14 13.79 1.31
C PHE A 24 -5.90 14.64 2.55
N LEU A 25 -5.24 15.77 2.40
CA LEU A 25 -4.84 16.61 3.53
C LEU A 25 -6.01 17.28 4.24
N SER A 26 -7.09 17.56 3.52
CA SER A 26 -8.27 18.23 4.09
C SER A 26 -9.29 17.25 4.67
N SER A 27 -9.08 15.95 4.54
CA SER A 27 -10.05 14.94 4.96
C SER A 27 -10.24 14.84 6.47
N GLY A 28 -9.25 15.25 7.26
CA GLY A 28 -9.24 15.04 8.71
C GLY A 28 -8.84 13.62 9.12
N SER A 29 -8.60 12.74 8.19
CA SER A 29 -8.16 11.37 8.46
C SER A 29 -6.69 11.34 8.85
N HIS A 30 -6.37 10.71 9.97
CA HIS A 30 -4.99 10.51 10.40
C HIS A 30 -4.18 9.78 9.33
N PHE A 31 -4.76 8.76 8.72
CA PHE A 31 -4.09 7.99 7.68
C PHE A 31 -3.77 8.83 6.44
N LEU A 32 -4.75 9.57 5.96
CA LEU A 32 -4.61 10.34 4.73
C LEU A 32 -3.68 11.54 4.89
N THR A 33 -3.69 12.16 6.06
CA THR A 33 -2.81 13.32 6.32
C THR A 33 -1.36 12.92 6.50
N HIS A 34 -1.08 11.64 6.75
CA HIS A 34 0.27 11.12 6.91
C HIS A 34 0.72 10.27 5.72
N ALA A 35 0.03 10.36 4.59
CA ALA A 35 0.43 9.67 3.38
C ALA A 35 1.77 10.21 2.84
N ASP A 36 2.55 9.32 2.25
CA ASP A 36 3.76 9.69 1.54
C ASP A 36 3.46 9.85 0.06
N TRP A 37 4.09 10.83 -0.57
CA TRP A 37 3.83 11.20 -1.96
C TRP A 37 5.08 11.12 -2.81
N GLY A 38 4.95 10.56 -4.00
CA GLY A 38 6.06 10.44 -4.93
C GLY A 38 6.10 11.49 -6.03
N CYS A 39 5.22 12.50 -5.96
CA CYS A 39 5.07 13.49 -7.04
C CYS A 39 6.37 14.24 -7.34
N MET A 40 7.13 14.58 -6.31
CA MET A 40 8.38 15.31 -6.48
C MET A 40 9.46 14.49 -7.17
N ASP A 41 9.29 13.18 -7.20
CA ASP A 41 10.19 12.26 -7.91
C ASP A 41 9.57 11.77 -9.22
N GLY A 42 8.50 12.40 -9.66
CA GLY A 42 7.81 12.05 -10.92
C GLY A 42 6.92 10.83 -10.81
N VAL A 43 6.71 10.29 -9.63
CA VAL A 43 5.82 9.13 -9.42
C VAL A 43 4.54 9.63 -8.77
N HIS A 44 3.48 9.73 -9.57
CA HIS A 44 2.21 10.29 -9.13
C HIS A 44 1.37 9.25 -8.39
N SER A 45 1.75 9.01 -7.15
CA SER A 45 1.07 8.06 -6.27
C SER A 45 1.23 8.52 -4.81
N ALA A 46 0.28 8.11 -4.00
CA ALA A 46 0.36 8.25 -2.55
C ALA A 46 0.47 6.85 -1.93
N TRP A 47 1.24 6.74 -0.86
CA TRP A 47 1.42 5.48 -0.15
C TRP A 47 1.13 5.66 1.33
N MET A 48 0.47 4.65 1.90
CA MET A 48 0.20 4.58 3.33
C MET A 48 0.40 3.15 3.80
N VAL A 49 0.94 2.99 5.00
CA VAL A 49 0.97 1.69 5.67
C VAL A 49 0.02 1.78 6.87
N VAL A 50 -0.94 0.88 6.92
CA VAL A 50 -2.00 0.91 7.94
C VAL A 50 -2.15 -0.46 8.60
N ASP A 51 -2.56 -0.46 9.86
CA ASP A 51 -2.93 -1.67 10.60
C ASP A 51 -4.42 -1.67 10.79
N VAL A 52 -5.10 -2.55 10.09
CA VAL A 52 -6.57 -2.72 10.14
C VAL A 52 -6.91 -4.20 10.03
N ASP A 53 -8.17 -4.56 10.18
CA ASP A 53 -8.56 -5.97 10.27
C ASP A 53 -8.54 -6.69 8.92
N ASN A 54 -8.83 -5.99 7.83
CA ASN A 54 -8.92 -6.62 6.52
C ASN A 54 -8.75 -5.61 5.39
N LYS A 55 -8.69 -6.12 4.16
CA LYS A 55 -8.53 -5.27 2.96
C LYS A 55 -9.69 -4.32 2.73
N THR A 56 -10.89 -4.73 3.08
CA THR A 56 -12.06 -3.86 2.94
C THR A 56 -11.94 -2.62 3.79
N GLU A 57 -11.49 -2.77 5.04
CA GLU A 57 -11.24 -1.63 5.90
C GLU A 57 -10.13 -0.74 5.36
N ALA A 58 -9.05 -1.34 4.85
CA ALA A 58 -7.96 -0.57 4.24
C ALA A 58 -8.47 0.24 3.05
N LEU A 59 -9.27 -0.38 2.17
CA LEU A 59 -9.83 0.31 1.02
C LEU A 59 -10.75 1.46 1.44
N ASN A 60 -11.51 1.29 2.51
CA ASN A 60 -12.42 2.31 3.00
C ASN A 60 -11.71 3.56 3.54
N ILE A 61 -10.41 3.47 3.84
CA ILE A 61 -9.60 4.65 4.19
C ILE A 61 -9.43 5.56 2.98
N VAL A 62 -9.33 4.97 1.79
CA VAL A 62 -9.13 5.72 0.54
C VAL A 62 -10.37 6.54 0.24
N PRO A 63 -10.25 7.84 -0.12
CA PRO A 63 -11.41 8.62 -0.52
C PRO A 63 -12.13 7.96 -1.69
N PRO A 64 -13.47 7.99 -1.72
CA PRO A 64 -14.23 7.25 -2.74
C PRO A 64 -13.82 7.49 -4.17
N ALA A 65 -13.45 8.73 -4.51
CA ALA A 65 -13.05 9.08 -5.88
C ALA A 65 -11.76 8.38 -6.33
N PHE A 66 -10.96 7.88 -5.40
CA PHE A 66 -9.67 7.24 -5.69
C PHE A 66 -9.68 5.73 -5.51
N ARG A 67 -10.78 5.15 -5.02
CA ARG A 67 -10.83 3.72 -4.69
C ARG A 67 -10.68 2.81 -5.90
N LYS A 68 -11.16 3.24 -7.02
CA LYS A 68 -11.14 2.46 -8.25
C LYS A 68 -9.73 2.02 -8.65
N ASP A 69 -8.76 2.91 -8.50
CA ASP A 69 -7.39 2.65 -8.91
C ASP A 69 -6.47 2.34 -7.73
N ALA A 70 -6.99 2.33 -6.51
CA ALA A 70 -6.20 2.02 -5.33
C ALA A 70 -5.79 0.55 -5.31
N ARG A 71 -4.57 0.30 -4.87
CA ARG A 71 -4.04 -1.05 -4.70
C ARG A 71 -3.78 -1.31 -3.22
N ILE A 72 -4.33 -2.40 -2.71
CA ILE A 72 -4.17 -2.80 -1.32
C ILE A 72 -3.35 -4.08 -1.29
N THR A 73 -2.21 -4.05 -0.61
CA THR A 73 -1.32 -5.20 -0.48
C THR A 73 -1.18 -5.57 0.99
N GLY A 74 -1.53 -6.80 1.34
CA GLY A 74 -1.26 -7.32 2.67
C GLY A 74 0.24 -7.52 2.85
N LEU A 75 0.79 -7.01 3.94
CA LEU A 75 2.20 -7.08 4.23
C LEU A 75 2.47 -8.10 5.32
N GLY A 76 3.59 -8.78 5.19
CA GLY A 76 4.08 -9.71 6.20
C GLY A 76 5.58 -9.60 6.32
N THR A 77 6.11 -10.25 7.34
CA THR A 77 7.54 -10.35 7.56
C THR A 77 7.95 -11.81 7.60
N TRP A 78 9.21 -12.05 7.37
CA TRP A 78 9.76 -13.40 7.40
C TRP A 78 10.90 -13.50 8.41
N VAL A 79 11.02 -14.64 9.02
CA VAL A 79 12.16 -14.96 9.87
C VAL A 79 13.04 -15.96 9.14
N LEU A 80 14.34 -15.75 9.15
CA LEU A 80 15.27 -16.57 8.38
C LEU A 80 15.10 -18.07 8.69
N SER A 81 14.96 -18.44 9.96
CA SER A 81 14.81 -19.85 10.33
C SER A 81 13.57 -20.50 9.71
N ASP A 82 12.48 -19.76 9.56
CA ASP A 82 11.28 -20.27 8.92
C ASP A 82 11.51 -20.49 7.43
N ILE A 83 12.19 -19.55 6.78
CA ILE A 83 12.52 -19.67 5.36
C ILE A 83 13.44 -20.86 5.13
N GLU A 84 14.44 -21.05 5.97
CA GLU A 84 15.34 -22.19 5.87
C GLU A 84 14.60 -23.51 6.03
N THR A 85 13.66 -23.57 6.97
CA THR A 85 12.82 -24.75 7.16
C THR A 85 11.97 -25.04 5.94
N MET A 86 11.37 -24.01 5.34
CA MET A 86 10.55 -24.17 4.14
C MET A 86 11.40 -24.60 2.94
N LEU A 87 12.58 -24.02 2.79
CA LEU A 87 13.51 -24.40 1.72
C LEU A 87 13.97 -25.84 1.88
N ALA A 88 14.25 -26.29 3.09
CA ALA A 88 14.67 -27.65 3.34
C ALA A 88 13.62 -28.66 2.90
N LYS A 89 12.35 -28.37 3.09
CA LYS A 89 11.25 -29.22 2.61
C LYS A 89 11.17 -29.27 1.10
N HIS A 90 11.43 -28.16 0.43
CA HIS A 90 11.33 -28.05 -1.03
C HIS A 90 12.62 -28.49 -1.74
N VAL A 91 13.78 -28.20 -1.13
CA VAL A 91 15.08 -28.58 -1.70
C VAL A 91 15.26 -30.09 -1.64
N GLY A 92 14.60 -30.78 -0.70
CA GLY A 92 14.53 -32.23 -0.74
C GLY A 92 13.84 -32.76 -1.98
N SER A 93 13.13 -31.92 -2.72
CA SER A 93 12.52 -32.27 -3.98
C SER A 93 13.54 -32.11 -5.12
N PRO A 94 13.75 -33.14 -5.95
CA PRO A 94 14.71 -33.04 -7.06
C PRO A 94 14.37 -32.00 -8.11
N SER A 95 13.14 -31.51 -8.11
CA SER A 95 12.69 -30.51 -9.08
C SER A 95 13.06 -29.08 -8.69
N GLN A 96 13.59 -28.86 -7.51
CA GLN A 96 13.96 -27.51 -7.09
C GLN A 96 15.21 -27.04 -7.82
N PRO A 97 15.15 -25.86 -8.45
CA PRO A 97 16.31 -25.28 -9.11
C PRO A 97 17.34 -24.78 -8.12
#